data_432ebe7df0cb47a3961399c4e7ceefb7
#
_entry.id   432ebe7df0cb47a3961399c4e7ceefb7
#
_cell.length_a   1.000
_cell.length_b   1.000
_cell.length_c   1.000
_cell.angle_alpha   90.00
_cell.angle_beta   90.00
_cell.angle_gamma   90.00
#
_symmetry.space_group_name_H-M   'P 1'
#
loop_
_entity.id
_entity.type
_entity.pdbx_description
1 polymer ?
#
loop_
_entity_poly.entity_id
_entity_poly.type
_entity_poly.pdbx_seq_one_letter_code
_entity_poly.pdbx_strand_id
1 'polypeptide(L)'
;TQPSATEVSRKSDQRKMMILGGGPNRIGQGIEFDYCCCHASFSAQEQGITTVMVNSNPETVSTDYDTSDSLYFEPLTLEDVLNVIEAERPNGVVVQFGGQTPLKLAIPLLRWLNSPDGQVTGTEIWGTSPESIDRAEDREQFEAILRDLSIRQPRNGLARSEEEARAIATVVGYPVVVRPSYVLGGRAMEVVFDEQELNRYMREAVQVEPDHPVLIDQYLENAVEVDVDALSDQDGNVVIGGLMEHIEPAGIHSGDSACCLPTVSLGESALHTIREWSKALAISLKVKGLINLQFAVQRDSDAVSYTHLTLPTKA
;
A
#
# COMPACT_ATOMS: atom_id res chain seq x y z
N THR A 1 13.80 8.70 -46.06
CA THR A 1 13.68 8.14 -44.74
C THR A 1 12.38 7.32 -44.70
N GLN A 2 12.50 5.99 -44.69
CA GLN A 2 11.33 5.12 -44.44
C GLN A 2 10.85 5.39 -43.02
N PRO A 3 9.52 5.47 -42.77
CA PRO A 3 9.02 5.53 -41.43
C PRO A 3 9.48 4.28 -40.68
N SER A 4 10.09 4.46 -39.50
CA SER A 4 10.42 3.37 -38.63
C SER A 4 9.17 2.51 -38.42
N ALA A 5 9.28 1.19 -38.59
CA ALA A 5 8.20 0.29 -38.30
C ALA A 5 7.80 0.51 -36.83
N THR A 6 6.56 0.89 -36.61
CA THR A 6 6.00 1.01 -35.26
C THR A 6 5.89 -0.40 -34.73
N GLU A 7 6.61 -0.74 -33.66
CA GLU A 7 6.53 -2.04 -32.98
C GLU A 7 5.17 -2.27 -32.31
N VAL A 8 4.34 -1.23 -32.25
CA VAL A 8 3.01 -1.27 -31.63
C VAL A 8 2.01 -1.98 -32.53
N SER A 9 1.65 -3.19 -32.17
CA SER A 9 0.59 -3.95 -32.86
C SER A 9 -0.77 -3.57 -32.24
N ARG A 10 -1.46 -2.59 -32.85
CA ARG A 10 -2.83 -2.26 -32.47
C ARG A 10 -3.77 -3.35 -32.96
N LYS A 11 -4.14 -4.29 -32.08
CA LYS A 11 -5.31 -5.16 -32.27
C LYS A 11 -6.55 -4.33 -31.88
N SER A 12 -7.27 -3.80 -32.86
CA SER A 12 -8.25 -2.70 -32.70
C SER A 12 -9.54 -3.06 -31.96
N ASP A 13 -9.86 -4.33 -31.75
CA ASP A 13 -11.21 -4.75 -31.29
C ASP A 13 -11.23 -5.50 -29.95
N GLN A 14 -10.11 -5.75 -29.30
CA GLN A 14 -10.05 -6.43 -28.01
C GLN A 14 -9.93 -5.42 -26.86
N ARG A 15 -10.65 -5.66 -25.77
CA ARG A 15 -10.43 -4.91 -24.52
C ARG A 15 -8.99 -5.07 -24.10
N LYS A 16 -8.39 -3.97 -23.65
CA LYS A 16 -6.97 -3.92 -23.31
C LYS A 16 -6.80 -3.38 -21.90
N MET A 17 -6.02 -4.08 -21.09
CA MET A 17 -5.65 -3.69 -19.74
C MET A 17 -4.15 -3.41 -19.66
N MET A 18 -3.79 -2.24 -19.16
CA MET A 18 -2.41 -1.87 -18.87
C MET A 18 -2.14 -2.04 -17.37
N ILE A 19 -1.05 -2.71 -17.04
CA ILE A 19 -0.63 -2.97 -15.66
C ILE A 19 0.69 -2.23 -15.43
N LEU A 20 0.72 -1.38 -14.39
CA LEU A 20 1.94 -0.72 -13.97
C LEU A 20 2.65 -1.57 -12.92
N GLY A 21 3.87 -2.00 -13.24
CA GLY A 21 4.72 -2.79 -12.34
C GLY A 21 5.38 -1.97 -11.24
N GLY A 22 6.24 -2.61 -10.45
CA GLY A 22 6.87 -2.00 -9.28
C GLY A 22 8.08 -1.11 -9.58
N GLY A 23 8.65 -1.23 -10.78
CA GLY A 23 9.95 -0.65 -11.08
C GLY A 23 11.09 -1.42 -10.40
N PRO A 24 12.29 -0.84 -10.30
CA PRO A 24 13.41 -1.47 -9.61
C PRO A 24 13.09 -1.80 -8.16
N ASN A 25 13.55 -2.96 -7.70
CA ASN A 25 13.36 -3.41 -6.33
C ASN A 25 13.93 -2.40 -5.32
N ARG A 26 13.21 -2.19 -4.23
CA ARG A 26 13.62 -1.33 -3.12
C ARG A 26 13.74 -2.14 -1.85
N ILE A 27 14.60 -1.72 -0.94
CA ILE A 27 14.68 -2.33 0.40
C ILE A 27 13.31 -2.23 1.08
N GLY A 28 12.81 -3.34 1.61
CA GLY A 28 11.50 -3.44 2.23
C GLY A 28 10.34 -3.67 1.27
N GLN A 29 10.60 -3.95 -0.01
CA GLN A 29 9.63 -4.44 -0.98
C GLN A 29 9.96 -5.90 -1.32
N GLY A 30 8.95 -6.77 -1.24
CA GLY A 30 9.07 -8.16 -1.59
C GLY A 30 8.59 -8.45 -3.02
N ILE A 31 8.62 -9.73 -3.38
CA ILE A 31 8.22 -10.24 -4.70
C ILE A 31 6.69 -10.21 -4.90
N GLU A 32 5.92 -10.01 -3.87
CA GLU A 32 4.44 -10.04 -3.89
C GLU A 32 3.83 -9.05 -4.88
N PHE A 33 4.45 -7.88 -5.08
CA PHE A 33 3.97 -6.89 -6.05
C PHE A 33 4.10 -7.39 -7.47
N ASP A 34 5.21 -8.03 -7.78
CA ASP A 34 5.43 -8.61 -9.11
C ASP A 34 4.51 -9.81 -9.34
N TYR A 35 4.32 -10.65 -8.31
CA TYR A 35 3.36 -11.74 -8.32
C TYR A 35 1.95 -11.25 -8.63
N CYS A 36 1.48 -10.19 -7.98
CA CYS A 36 0.18 -9.57 -8.27
C CYS A 36 0.07 -9.09 -9.72
N CYS A 37 1.12 -8.45 -10.26
CA CYS A 37 1.16 -7.99 -11.64
C CYS A 37 1.05 -9.16 -12.63
N CYS A 38 1.81 -10.24 -12.42
CA CYS A 38 1.78 -11.44 -13.26
C CYS A 38 0.40 -12.10 -13.24
N HIS A 39 -0.16 -12.34 -12.05
CA HIS A 39 -1.47 -12.98 -11.92
C HIS A 39 -2.61 -12.13 -12.46
N ALA A 40 -2.53 -10.80 -12.35
CA ALA A 40 -3.48 -9.90 -12.98
C ALA A 40 -3.43 -10.02 -14.51
N SER A 41 -2.22 -10.13 -15.08
CA SER A 41 -2.04 -10.37 -16.52
C SER A 41 -2.65 -11.68 -16.95
N PHE A 42 -2.32 -12.79 -16.28
CA PHE A 42 -2.84 -14.12 -16.61
C PHE A 42 -4.37 -14.18 -16.49
N SER A 43 -4.94 -13.66 -15.40
CA SER A 43 -6.39 -13.61 -15.21
C SER A 43 -7.11 -12.77 -16.27
N ALA A 44 -6.51 -11.69 -16.73
CA ALA A 44 -7.06 -10.87 -17.80
C ALA A 44 -7.02 -11.60 -19.14
N GLN A 45 -5.92 -12.26 -19.45
CA GLN A 45 -5.75 -13.08 -20.68
C GLN A 45 -6.76 -14.23 -20.73
N GLU A 46 -6.99 -14.92 -19.60
CA GLU A 46 -8.02 -15.97 -19.49
C GLU A 46 -9.43 -15.46 -19.82
N GLN A 47 -9.70 -14.18 -19.62
CA GLN A 47 -10.95 -13.51 -19.96
C GLN A 47 -10.97 -12.87 -21.34
N GLY A 48 -9.94 -13.09 -22.15
CA GLY A 48 -9.81 -12.53 -23.50
C GLY A 48 -9.48 -11.04 -23.53
N ILE A 49 -8.92 -10.50 -22.44
CA ILE A 49 -8.43 -9.12 -22.34
C ILE A 49 -6.94 -9.12 -22.71
N THR A 50 -6.58 -8.31 -23.69
CA THR A 50 -5.17 -8.11 -24.05
C THR A 50 -4.45 -7.34 -22.94
N THR A 51 -3.26 -7.76 -22.56
CA THR A 51 -2.49 -7.18 -21.45
C THR A 51 -1.26 -6.43 -21.94
N VAL A 52 -1.06 -5.26 -21.34
CA VAL A 52 0.13 -4.42 -21.55
C VAL A 52 0.81 -4.24 -20.21
N MET A 53 2.02 -4.75 -20.07
CA MET A 53 2.85 -4.57 -18.89
C MET A 53 3.79 -3.39 -19.08
N VAL A 54 3.86 -2.48 -18.10
CA VAL A 54 4.87 -1.42 -18.04
C VAL A 54 5.69 -1.61 -16.78
N ASN A 55 6.94 -2.00 -16.93
CA ASN A 55 7.85 -2.19 -15.81
C ASN A 55 9.31 -2.07 -16.26
N SER A 56 10.19 -1.57 -15.41
CA SER A 56 11.62 -1.38 -15.68
C SER A 56 12.53 -2.21 -14.79
N ASN A 57 12.01 -3.25 -14.16
CA ASN A 57 12.83 -4.18 -13.38
C ASN A 57 13.36 -5.31 -14.28
N PRO A 58 14.67 -5.42 -14.50
CA PRO A 58 15.24 -6.46 -15.39
C PRO A 58 15.25 -7.86 -14.78
N GLU A 59 15.02 -7.98 -13.48
CA GLU A 59 15.18 -9.22 -12.72
C GLU A 59 13.86 -9.64 -12.06
N THR A 60 12.76 -9.59 -12.83
CA THR A 60 11.45 -9.97 -12.29
C THR A 60 10.56 -10.61 -13.36
N VAL A 61 9.63 -11.47 -12.93
CA VAL A 61 8.80 -12.29 -13.81
C VAL A 61 7.82 -11.47 -14.65
N SER A 62 7.33 -10.32 -14.15
CA SER A 62 6.44 -9.46 -14.92
C SER A 62 7.08 -8.88 -16.18
N THR A 63 8.41 -8.86 -16.26
CA THR A 63 9.18 -8.45 -17.44
C THR A 63 9.62 -9.60 -18.33
N ASP A 64 9.19 -10.83 -18.05
CA ASP A 64 9.40 -11.95 -18.95
C ASP A 64 8.48 -11.82 -20.17
N TYR A 65 8.97 -12.28 -21.33
CA TYR A 65 8.32 -12.10 -22.62
C TYR A 65 6.97 -12.80 -22.77
N ASP A 66 6.66 -13.76 -21.90
CA ASP A 66 5.46 -14.58 -21.93
C ASP A 66 4.45 -14.23 -20.80
N THR A 67 4.75 -13.22 -19.98
CA THR A 67 3.85 -12.80 -18.89
C THR A 67 2.71 -11.92 -19.37
N SER A 68 2.91 -11.13 -20.42
CA SER A 68 1.90 -10.21 -21.00
C SER A 68 1.93 -10.25 -22.52
N ASP A 69 0.84 -9.78 -23.17
CA ASP A 69 0.79 -9.71 -24.63
C ASP A 69 1.74 -8.62 -25.20
N SER A 70 2.01 -7.59 -24.42
CA SER A 70 2.95 -6.52 -24.77
C SER A 70 3.70 -6.07 -23.52
N LEU A 71 5.02 -5.97 -23.63
CA LEU A 71 5.89 -5.45 -22.57
C LEU A 71 6.51 -4.14 -23.02
N TYR A 72 6.34 -3.09 -22.21
CA TYR A 72 7.06 -1.85 -22.28
C TYR A 72 8.08 -1.80 -21.15
N PHE A 73 9.34 -1.97 -21.48
CA PHE A 73 10.45 -1.89 -20.54
C PHE A 73 10.88 -0.43 -20.36
N GLU A 74 10.00 0.34 -19.69
CA GLU A 74 10.13 1.77 -19.53
C GLU A 74 10.07 2.19 -18.06
N PRO A 75 10.69 3.30 -17.69
CA PRO A 75 10.58 3.86 -16.37
C PRO A 75 9.11 4.17 -16.00
N LEU A 76 8.78 4.01 -14.71
CA LEU A 76 7.46 4.36 -14.20
C LEU A 76 7.42 5.85 -13.85
N THR A 77 7.64 6.70 -14.85
CA THR A 77 7.41 8.14 -14.77
C THR A 77 6.05 8.48 -15.39
N LEU A 78 5.49 9.62 -15.03
CA LEU A 78 4.22 10.03 -15.64
C LEU A 78 4.35 10.16 -17.15
N GLU A 79 5.44 10.77 -17.64
CA GLU A 79 5.70 11.00 -19.06
C GLU A 79 5.74 9.69 -19.86
N ASP A 80 6.52 8.70 -19.40
CA ASP A 80 6.65 7.41 -20.08
C ASP A 80 5.33 6.64 -20.08
N VAL A 81 4.62 6.63 -18.95
CA VAL A 81 3.30 5.98 -18.82
C VAL A 81 2.29 6.63 -19.78
N LEU A 82 2.27 7.95 -19.90
CA LEU A 82 1.39 8.66 -20.86
C LEU A 82 1.72 8.31 -22.30
N ASN A 83 3.00 8.26 -22.68
CA ASN A 83 3.43 7.86 -24.02
C ASN A 83 2.93 6.44 -24.37
N VAL A 84 2.98 5.50 -23.41
CA VAL A 84 2.45 4.16 -23.62
C VAL A 84 0.93 4.16 -23.74
N ILE A 85 0.21 4.95 -22.92
CA ILE A 85 -1.25 5.10 -23.03
C ILE A 85 -1.66 5.65 -24.40
N GLU A 86 -0.97 6.67 -24.90
CA GLU A 86 -1.25 7.24 -26.22
C GLU A 86 -1.00 6.24 -27.36
N ALA A 87 0.06 5.42 -27.22
CA ALA A 87 0.41 4.39 -28.19
C ALA A 87 -0.57 3.23 -28.19
N GLU A 88 -0.87 2.67 -27.01
CA GLU A 88 -1.64 1.45 -26.85
C GLU A 88 -3.15 1.67 -26.70
N ARG A 89 -3.57 2.82 -26.19
CA ARG A 89 -4.97 3.18 -25.89
C ARG A 89 -5.69 2.07 -25.12
N PRO A 90 -5.18 1.67 -23.94
CA PRO A 90 -5.84 0.66 -23.14
C PRO A 90 -7.21 1.14 -22.66
N ASN A 91 -8.16 0.23 -22.49
CA ASN A 91 -9.45 0.57 -21.88
C ASN A 91 -9.29 0.89 -20.39
N GLY A 92 -8.37 0.20 -19.73
CA GLY A 92 -8.09 0.42 -18.32
C GLY A 92 -6.61 0.35 -17.96
N VAL A 93 -6.23 1.16 -16.96
CA VAL A 93 -4.89 1.13 -16.33
C VAL A 93 -5.04 0.74 -14.88
N VAL A 94 -4.28 -0.27 -14.44
CA VAL A 94 -4.22 -0.70 -13.04
C VAL A 94 -2.95 -0.16 -12.40
N VAL A 95 -3.12 0.64 -11.35
CA VAL A 95 -2.01 1.32 -10.65
C VAL A 95 -1.68 0.68 -9.30
N GLN A 96 -2.48 -0.27 -8.82
CA GLN A 96 -2.40 -0.75 -7.43
C GLN A 96 -1.52 -1.98 -7.24
N PHE A 97 -1.09 -2.69 -8.26
CA PHE A 97 -0.36 -3.94 -8.07
C PHE A 97 1.16 -3.78 -7.96
N GLY A 98 1.71 -2.70 -8.45
CA GLY A 98 3.16 -2.46 -8.48
C GLY A 98 3.75 -1.77 -7.23
N GLY A 99 3.01 -1.67 -6.15
CA GLY A 99 3.47 -1.01 -4.92
C GLY A 99 3.47 0.53 -5.00
N GLN A 100 4.30 1.17 -4.18
CA GLN A 100 4.31 2.62 -4.00
C GLN A 100 4.67 3.42 -5.27
N THR A 101 5.45 2.84 -6.18
CA THR A 101 5.89 3.57 -7.38
C THR A 101 4.72 3.93 -8.30
N PRO A 102 3.89 2.99 -8.77
CA PRO A 102 2.74 3.34 -9.60
C PRO A 102 1.62 4.04 -8.83
N LEU A 103 1.48 3.81 -7.51
CA LEU A 103 0.47 4.53 -6.72
C LEU A 103 0.70 6.04 -6.69
N LYS A 104 1.94 6.49 -6.63
CA LYS A 104 2.28 7.92 -6.72
C LYS A 104 1.86 8.55 -8.05
N LEU A 105 1.67 7.74 -9.08
CA LEU A 105 1.17 8.19 -10.37
C LEU A 105 -0.36 8.28 -10.44
N ALA A 106 -1.11 7.69 -9.48
CA ALA A 106 -2.55 7.58 -9.54
C ALA A 106 -3.24 8.95 -9.73
N ILE A 107 -2.97 9.92 -8.87
CA ILE A 107 -3.56 11.27 -8.95
C ILE A 107 -3.07 12.06 -10.16
N PRO A 108 -1.75 12.15 -10.45
CA PRO A 108 -1.28 12.79 -11.70
C PRO A 108 -1.88 12.18 -12.96
N LEU A 109 -1.97 10.86 -13.03
CA LEU A 109 -2.56 10.14 -14.16
C LEU A 109 -4.05 10.45 -14.30
N LEU A 110 -4.82 10.43 -13.20
CA LEU A 110 -6.24 10.79 -13.21
C LEU A 110 -6.46 12.22 -13.72
N ARG A 111 -5.63 13.17 -13.29
CA ARG A 111 -5.71 14.55 -13.76
C ARG A 111 -5.49 14.66 -15.27
N TRP A 112 -4.50 13.91 -15.79
CA TRP A 112 -4.26 13.91 -17.22
C TRP A 112 -5.38 13.22 -18.00
N LEU A 113 -5.87 12.06 -17.55
CA LEU A 113 -6.99 11.35 -18.19
C LEU A 113 -8.27 12.21 -18.26
N ASN A 114 -8.47 13.11 -17.31
CA ASN A 114 -9.58 14.06 -17.29
C ASN A 114 -9.34 15.30 -18.18
N SER A 115 -8.14 15.49 -18.72
CA SER A 115 -7.83 16.57 -19.68
C SER A 115 -8.39 16.25 -21.08
N PRO A 116 -8.50 17.25 -21.97
CA PRO A 116 -8.92 17.01 -23.36
C PRO A 116 -8.09 15.94 -24.08
N ASP A 117 -6.78 15.95 -23.89
CA ASP A 117 -5.86 15.00 -24.52
C ASP A 117 -6.05 13.58 -23.99
N GLY A 118 -6.21 13.45 -22.66
CA GLY A 118 -6.46 12.16 -22.01
C GLY A 118 -7.80 11.55 -22.40
N GLN A 119 -8.86 12.35 -22.48
CA GLN A 119 -10.20 11.88 -22.84
C GLN A 119 -10.27 11.27 -24.25
N VAL A 120 -9.43 11.73 -25.19
CA VAL A 120 -9.35 11.17 -26.54
C VAL A 120 -8.86 9.71 -26.54
N THR A 121 -8.13 9.30 -25.52
CA THR A 121 -7.63 7.91 -25.41
C THR A 121 -8.73 6.92 -25.05
N GLY A 122 -9.77 7.35 -24.35
CA GLY A 122 -10.83 6.50 -23.83
C GLY A 122 -10.37 5.58 -22.68
N THR A 123 -9.22 5.87 -22.08
CA THR A 123 -8.62 5.10 -21.00
C THR A 123 -9.18 5.51 -19.65
N GLU A 124 -9.43 4.55 -18.77
CA GLU A 124 -9.86 4.77 -17.39
C GLU A 124 -8.90 4.10 -16.40
N ILE A 125 -8.90 4.54 -15.15
CA ILE A 125 -8.20 3.81 -14.09
C ILE A 125 -9.13 2.72 -13.56
N TRP A 126 -8.66 1.47 -13.61
CA TRP A 126 -9.38 0.31 -13.10
C TRP A 126 -8.91 -0.07 -11.69
N GLY A 127 -9.83 -0.61 -10.90
CA GLY A 127 -9.61 -0.94 -9.51
C GLY A 127 -10.10 0.14 -8.55
N THR A 128 -9.42 0.29 -7.42
CA THR A 128 -9.73 1.33 -6.43
C THR A 128 -9.43 2.72 -7.00
N SER A 129 -10.35 3.68 -6.80
CA SER A 129 -10.17 5.01 -7.38
C SER A 129 -8.96 5.74 -6.78
N PRO A 130 -8.27 6.59 -7.57
CA PRO A 130 -7.16 7.39 -7.07
C PRO A 130 -7.49 8.24 -5.85
N GLU A 131 -8.72 8.77 -5.77
CA GLU A 131 -9.18 9.54 -4.61
C GLU A 131 -9.32 8.67 -3.36
N SER A 132 -9.75 7.42 -3.52
CA SER A 132 -9.82 6.47 -2.41
C SER A 132 -8.43 6.04 -1.94
N ILE A 133 -7.49 5.89 -2.88
CA ILE A 133 -6.08 5.62 -2.58
C ILE A 133 -5.47 6.80 -1.80
N ASP A 134 -5.68 8.02 -2.29
CA ASP A 134 -5.19 9.25 -1.65
C ASP A 134 -5.74 9.40 -0.22
N ARG A 135 -7.05 9.15 -0.02
CA ARG A 135 -7.67 9.15 1.30
C ARG A 135 -7.11 8.09 2.25
N ALA A 136 -6.67 6.96 1.73
CA ALA A 136 -6.04 5.90 2.52
C ALA A 136 -4.59 6.24 2.89
N GLU A 137 -3.88 7.01 2.05
CA GLU A 137 -2.51 7.43 2.28
C GLU A 137 -2.40 8.74 3.08
N ASP A 138 -3.40 9.61 2.96
CA ASP A 138 -3.47 10.85 3.74
C ASP A 138 -3.86 10.56 5.18
N ARG A 139 -2.94 10.85 6.10
CA ARG A 139 -3.10 10.52 7.51
C ARG A 139 -4.33 11.17 8.15
N GLU A 140 -4.57 12.46 7.87
CA GLU A 140 -5.68 13.20 8.51
C GLU A 140 -7.04 12.66 8.04
N GLN A 141 -7.15 12.40 6.73
CA GLN A 141 -8.35 11.81 6.14
C GLN A 141 -8.58 10.39 6.65
N PHE A 142 -7.52 9.61 6.76
CA PHE A 142 -7.63 8.24 7.25
C PHE A 142 -7.98 8.18 8.75
N GLU A 143 -7.40 9.03 9.59
CA GLU A 143 -7.78 9.16 11.00
C GLU A 143 -9.25 9.58 11.17
N ALA A 144 -9.78 10.42 10.28
CA ALA A 144 -11.19 10.74 10.28
C ALA A 144 -12.06 9.51 9.98
N ILE A 145 -11.68 8.68 9.00
CA ILE A 145 -12.37 7.42 8.68
C ILE A 145 -12.37 6.48 9.90
N LEU A 146 -11.23 6.28 10.54
CA LEU A 146 -11.13 5.41 11.73
C LEU A 146 -12.04 5.90 12.87
N ARG A 147 -12.09 7.20 13.08
CA ARG A 147 -12.96 7.84 14.09
C ARG A 147 -14.43 7.63 13.77
N ASP A 148 -14.85 7.87 12.53
CA ASP A 148 -16.22 7.70 12.08
C ASP A 148 -16.69 6.23 12.20
N LEU A 149 -15.79 5.29 11.96
CA LEU A 149 -16.03 3.86 12.11
C LEU A 149 -15.84 3.35 13.55
N SER A 150 -15.45 4.22 14.49
CA SER A 150 -15.12 3.85 15.87
C SER A 150 -14.03 2.77 15.98
N ILE A 151 -13.09 2.76 15.06
CA ILE A 151 -11.95 1.86 15.03
C ILE A 151 -10.84 2.44 15.88
N ARG A 152 -10.37 1.67 16.84
CA ARG A 152 -9.28 2.08 17.73
C ARG A 152 -7.94 2.00 17.01
N GLN A 153 -7.09 2.98 17.25
CA GLN A 153 -5.69 3.00 16.84
C GLN A 153 -4.80 3.35 18.03
N PRO A 154 -3.50 2.98 18.03
CA PRO A 154 -2.56 3.44 19.03
C PRO A 154 -2.53 4.98 19.08
N ARG A 155 -2.36 5.54 20.27
CA ARG A 155 -2.15 6.99 20.40
C ARG A 155 -0.86 7.36 19.67
N ASN A 156 -0.87 8.48 18.99
CA ASN A 156 0.28 8.90 18.20
C ASN A 156 0.35 10.43 18.08
N GLY A 157 1.47 10.91 17.56
CA GLY A 157 1.65 12.31 17.23
C GLY A 157 2.89 12.53 16.35
N LEU A 158 2.95 13.71 15.72
CA LEU A 158 4.07 14.15 14.90
C LEU A 158 4.82 15.27 15.61
N ALA A 159 6.12 15.09 15.81
CA ALA A 159 6.99 16.07 16.46
C ALA A 159 8.02 16.62 15.48
N ARG A 160 8.21 17.92 15.49
CA ARG A 160 9.25 18.64 14.73
C ARG A 160 10.37 19.19 15.62
N SER A 161 10.20 19.06 16.94
CA SER A 161 11.15 19.51 17.95
C SER A 161 11.19 18.57 19.14
N GLU A 162 12.27 18.63 19.93
CA GLU A 162 12.36 17.89 21.20
C GLU A 162 11.22 18.24 22.16
N GLU A 163 10.76 19.48 22.13
CA GLU A 163 9.71 20.00 23.02
C GLU A 163 8.35 19.42 22.65
N GLU A 164 8.02 19.40 21.35
CA GLU A 164 6.83 18.74 20.82
C GLU A 164 6.86 17.23 21.09
N ALA A 165 8.02 16.58 20.89
CA ALA A 165 8.18 15.16 21.15
C ALA A 165 7.88 14.80 22.61
N ARG A 166 8.40 15.57 23.57
CA ARG A 166 8.11 15.38 24.99
C ARG A 166 6.63 15.57 25.33
N ALA A 167 6.02 16.59 24.78
CA ALA A 167 4.59 16.84 24.99
C ALA A 167 3.73 15.68 24.48
N ILE A 168 4.04 15.17 23.27
CA ILE A 168 3.35 14.03 22.68
C ILE A 168 3.58 12.77 23.53
N ALA A 169 4.83 12.43 23.84
CA ALA A 169 5.16 11.24 24.63
C ALA A 169 4.51 11.27 26.03
N THR A 170 4.34 12.45 26.64
CA THR A 170 3.62 12.60 27.90
C THR A 170 2.14 12.23 27.78
N VAL A 171 1.50 12.56 26.63
CA VAL A 171 0.09 12.23 26.36
C VAL A 171 -0.07 10.76 25.95
N VAL A 172 0.85 10.27 25.14
CA VAL A 172 0.86 8.88 24.65
C VAL A 172 1.15 7.90 25.77
N GLY A 173 2.13 8.21 26.60
CA GLY A 173 2.67 7.34 27.68
C GLY A 173 3.82 6.46 27.16
N TYR A 174 4.90 6.36 27.98
CA TYR A 174 6.01 5.45 27.67
C TYR A 174 5.63 3.99 27.96
N PRO A 175 6.21 3.02 27.21
CA PRO A 175 7.15 3.19 26.11
C PRO A 175 6.47 3.67 24.83
N VAL A 176 7.24 4.39 23.98
CA VAL A 176 6.78 4.86 22.67
C VAL A 176 7.69 4.32 21.56
N VAL A 177 7.12 4.14 20.37
CA VAL A 177 7.89 3.88 19.15
C VAL A 177 8.12 5.20 18.45
N VAL A 178 9.37 5.49 18.13
CA VAL A 178 9.77 6.71 17.40
C VAL A 178 10.34 6.33 16.05
N ARG A 179 9.94 7.04 14.99
CA ARG A 179 10.42 6.82 13.63
C ARG A 179 10.38 8.11 12.84
N PRO A 180 11.36 8.38 11.93
CA PRO A 180 11.26 9.48 11.00
C PRO A 180 10.09 9.24 10.04
N SER A 181 9.38 10.30 9.65
CA SER A 181 8.22 10.20 8.75
C SER A 181 8.57 9.72 7.33
N TYR A 182 9.84 9.63 6.97
CA TYR A 182 10.31 9.44 5.60
C TYR A 182 11.29 8.30 5.38
N VAL A 183 11.44 7.38 6.32
CA VAL A 183 12.38 6.25 6.16
C VAL A 183 11.65 4.97 5.80
N LEU A 184 12.04 4.38 4.66
CA LEU A 184 11.61 3.05 4.22
C LEU A 184 12.46 1.97 4.92
N GLY A 185 11.82 0.87 5.35
CA GLY A 185 12.51 -0.34 5.77
C GLY A 185 12.98 -0.37 7.23
N GLY A 186 12.25 0.24 8.17
CA GLY A 186 12.50 0.08 9.62
C GLY A 186 13.85 0.63 10.14
N ARG A 187 14.67 1.24 9.27
CA ARG A 187 15.88 1.93 9.71
C ARG A 187 15.53 3.14 10.51
N ALA A 188 16.17 3.28 11.66
CA ALA A 188 15.96 4.35 12.64
C ALA A 188 14.59 4.33 13.36
N MET A 189 13.85 3.24 13.34
CA MET A 189 12.75 3.02 14.28
C MET A 189 13.32 2.51 15.60
N GLU A 190 12.95 3.13 16.70
CA GLU A 190 13.43 2.77 18.04
C GLU A 190 12.26 2.74 19.03
N VAL A 191 12.27 1.76 19.95
CA VAL A 191 11.40 1.76 21.11
C VAL A 191 12.09 2.52 22.22
N VAL A 192 11.43 3.54 22.72
CA VAL A 192 11.95 4.50 23.70
C VAL A 192 11.18 4.36 25.00
N PHE A 193 11.87 4.13 26.10
CA PHE A 193 11.29 3.81 27.39
C PHE A 193 11.18 5.01 28.34
N ASP A 194 11.95 6.08 28.07
CA ASP A 194 11.93 7.29 28.90
C ASP A 194 12.26 8.56 28.11
N GLU A 195 12.18 9.70 28.79
CA GLU A 195 12.42 11.02 28.20
C GLU A 195 13.90 11.22 27.78
N GLN A 196 14.85 10.55 28.44
CA GLN A 196 16.27 10.71 28.12
C GLN A 196 16.59 10.05 26.77
N GLU A 197 16.06 8.86 26.58
CA GLU A 197 16.17 8.14 25.29
C GLU A 197 15.45 8.90 24.17
N LEU A 198 14.26 9.44 24.43
CA LEU A 198 13.54 10.27 23.46
C LEU A 198 14.34 11.50 23.03
N ASN A 199 14.93 12.22 23.98
CA ASN A 199 15.74 13.39 23.69
C ASN A 199 17.02 13.04 22.92
N ARG A 200 17.63 11.87 23.20
CA ARG A 200 18.75 11.35 22.43
C ARG A 200 18.35 11.11 20.98
N TYR A 201 17.27 10.35 20.78
CA TYR A 201 16.75 10.03 19.46
C TYR A 201 16.41 11.27 18.63
N MET A 202 15.70 12.22 19.24
CA MET A 202 15.32 13.47 18.56
C MET A 202 16.52 14.27 18.08
N ARG A 203 17.59 14.36 18.88
CA ARG A 203 18.83 15.03 18.47
C ARG A 203 19.49 14.37 17.28
N GLU A 204 19.54 13.04 17.27
CA GLU A 204 20.12 12.25 16.19
C GLU A 204 19.27 12.35 14.92
N ALA A 205 17.95 12.21 15.02
CA ALA A 205 17.02 12.27 13.90
C ALA A 205 16.96 13.66 13.25
N VAL A 206 16.89 14.73 14.04
CA VAL A 206 16.84 16.12 13.55
C VAL A 206 18.16 16.55 12.89
N GLN A 207 19.29 15.97 13.30
CA GLN A 207 20.57 16.24 12.63
C GLN A 207 20.64 15.63 11.22
N VAL A 208 19.94 14.53 10.99
CA VAL A 208 19.93 13.83 9.69
C VAL A 208 18.94 14.46 8.71
N GLU A 209 17.75 14.84 9.20
CA GLU A 209 16.68 15.41 8.37
C GLU A 209 15.90 16.50 9.13
N PRO A 210 16.39 17.77 9.13
CA PRO A 210 15.78 18.84 9.92
C PRO A 210 14.34 19.20 9.53
N ASP A 211 13.96 18.96 8.28
CA ASP A 211 12.67 19.37 7.72
C ASP A 211 11.57 18.31 7.86
N HIS A 212 11.93 17.09 8.30
CA HIS A 212 10.97 15.98 8.41
C HIS A 212 10.54 15.72 9.85
N PRO A 213 9.22 15.62 10.11
CA PRO A 213 8.73 15.31 11.44
C PRO A 213 9.07 13.87 11.87
N VAL A 214 9.23 13.68 13.17
CA VAL A 214 9.35 12.36 13.80
C VAL A 214 7.96 11.93 14.24
N LEU A 215 7.60 10.70 13.89
CA LEU A 215 6.37 10.06 14.34
C LEU A 215 6.63 9.40 15.69
N ILE A 216 5.71 9.60 16.63
CA ILE A 216 5.74 9.02 17.97
C ILE A 216 4.44 8.24 18.15
N ASP A 217 4.56 6.93 18.24
CA ASP A 217 3.43 6.02 18.39
C ASP A 217 3.48 5.34 19.78
N GLN A 218 2.32 5.04 20.33
CA GLN A 218 2.21 4.20 21.52
C GLN A 218 2.77 2.80 21.21
N TYR A 219 3.71 2.34 22.01
CA TYR A 219 4.16 0.95 21.93
C TYR A 219 3.12 0.03 22.59
N LEU A 220 2.67 -0.96 21.86
CA LEU A 220 1.72 -1.96 22.36
C LEU A 220 2.50 -3.17 22.90
N GLU A 221 2.76 -3.16 24.19
CA GLU A 221 3.42 -4.28 24.85
C GLU A 221 2.57 -5.56 24.77
N ASN A 222 3.23 -6.70 24.65
CA ASN A 222 2.60 -8.04 24.63
C ASN A 222 1.47 -8.15 23.58
N ALA A 223 1.64 -7.50 22.43
CA ALA A 223 0.69 -7.57 21.35
C ALA A 223 1.09 -8.60 20.29
N VAL A 224 0.10 -9.18 19.66
CA VAL A 224 0.22 -10.03 18.47
C VAL A 224 -0.21 -9.22 17.27
N GLU A 225 0.59 -9.19 16.21
CA GLU A 225 0.18 -8.62 14.95
C GLU A 225 -0.63 -9.61 14.12
N VAL A 226 -1.59 -9.08 13.39
CA VAL A 226 -2.48 -9.84 12.51
C VAL A 226 -2.59 -9.12 11.19
N ASP A 227 -2.17 -9.77 10.12
CA ASP A 227 -2.43 -9.33 8.78
C ASP A 227 -3.77 -9.88 8.29
N VAL A 228 -4.53 -9.06 7.60
CA VAL A 228 -5.80 -9.44 7.00
C VAL A 228 -5.78 -9.11 5.52
N ASP A 229 -5.92 -10.13 4.69
CA ASP A 229 -6.17 -9.94 3.28
C ASP A 229 -7.65 -10.04 2.99
N ALA A 230 -8.17 -9.05 2.30
CA ALA A 230 -9.56 -9.01 1.87
C ALA A 230 -9.70 -8.60 0.41
N LEU A 231 -10.80 -9.03 -0.20
CA LEU A 231 -11.19 -8.71 -1.56
C LEU A 231 -12.54 -8.01 -1.54
N SER A 232 -12.65 -6.88 -2.22
CA SER A 232 -13.90 -6.16 -2.39
C SER A 232 -14.24 -6.02 -3.87
N ASP A 233 -15.52 -6.24 -4.21
CA ASP A 233 -16.04 -6.02 -5.55
C ASP A 233 -16.56 -4.58 -5.75
N GLN A 234 -17.05 -4.31 -6.95
CA GLN A 234 -17.62 -2.99 -7.28
C GLN A 234 -18.93 -2.67 -6.54
N ASP A 235 -19.63 -3.68 -6.03
CA ASP A 235 -20.90 -3.56 -5.33
C ASP A 235 -20.73 -3.45 -3.81
N GLY A 236 -19.47 -3.50 -3.34
CA GLY A 236 -19.11 -3.41 -1.92
C GLY A 236 -19.27 -4.72 -1.16
N ASN A 237 -19.36 -5.85 -1.86
CA ASN A 237 -19.25 -7.16 -1.20
C ASN A 237 -17.79 -7.42 -0.83
N VAL A 238 -17.54 -7.71 0.45
CA VAL A 238 -16.19 -7.93 0.97
C VAL A 238 -16.03 -9.35 1.45
N VAL A 239 -15.02 -10.02 0.93
CA VAL A 239 -14.61 -11.37 1.35
C VAL A 239 -13.26 -11.28 2.05
N ILE A 240 -13.18 -11.80 3.27
CA ILE A 240 -11.92 -11.96 4.00
C ILE A 240 -11.23 -13.21 3.47
N GLY A 241 -10.07 -13.04 2.84
CA GLY A 241 -9.26 -14.12 2.30
C GLY A 241 -8.52 -14.90 3.40
N GLY A 242 -8.01 -14.17 4.41
CA GLY A 242 -7.32 -14.78 5.55
C GLY A 242 -7.03 -13.79 6.66
N LEU A 243 -6.89 -14.32 7.87
CA LEU A 243 -6.31 -13.64 9.02
C LEU A 243 -5.04 -14.38 9.38
N MET A 244 -3.90 -13.71 9.25
CA MET A 244 -2.56 -14.29 9.44
C MET A 244 -1.98 -13.76 10.75
N GLU A 245 -1.84 -14.63 11.73
CA GLU A 245 -1.26 -14.30 13.02
C GLU A 245 0.26 -14.36 12.93
N HIS A 246 0.94 -13.28 13.29
CA HIS A 246 2.40 -13.24 13.33
C HIS A 246 2.95 -14.05 14.53
N ILE A 247 4.04 -14.76 14.28
CA ILE A 247 4.75 -15.53 15.31
C ILE A 247 5.71 -14.60 16.07
N GLU A 248 6.36 -13.69 15.35
CA GLU A 248 7.28 -12.71 15.89
C GLU A 248 6.53 -11.65 16.72
N PRO A 249 7.19 -11.03 17.71
CA PRO A 249 6.61 -9.94 18.48
C PRO A 249 6.19 -8.76 17.62
N ALA A 250 5.14 -8.06 18.03
CA ALA A 250 4.68 -6.84 17.38
C ALA A 250 5.81 -5.81 17.26
N GLY A 251 5.87 -5.15 16.09
CA GLY A 251 6.92 -4.19 15.73
C GLY A 251 8.01 -4.77 14.83
N ILE A 252 8.00 -6.06 14.55
CA ILE A 252 8.85 -6.66 13.51
C ILE A 252 8.11 -6.51 12.16
N HIS A 253 8.84 -6.09 11.13
CA HIS A 253 8.26 -5.89 9.80
C HIS A 253 7.58 -7.18 9.30
N SER A 254 6.38 -7.06 8.72
CA SER A 254 5.57 -8.21 8.28
C SER A 254 6.31 -9.12 7.29
N GLY A 255 7.12 -8.55 6.40
CA GLY A 255 7.95 -9.31 5.47
C GLY A 255 9.05 -10.15 6.11
N ASP A 256 9.40 -9.87 7.37
CA ASP A 256 10.41 -10.59 8.16
C ASP A 256 9.77 -11.51 9.22
N SER A 257 8.45 -11.59 9.26
CA SER A 257 7.69 -12.38 10.24
C SER A 257 7.11 -13.63 9.61
N ALA A 258 7.19 -14.74 10.32
CA ALA A 258 6.43 -15.95 9.97
C ALA A 258 4.98 -15.81 10.46
N CYS A 259 4.04 -16.36 9.70
CA CYS A 259 2.61 -16.25 10.00
C CYS A 259 1.95 -17.62 10.15
N CYS A 260 0.96 -17.69 11.03
CA CYS A 260 0.04 -18.82 11.14
C CYS A 260 -1.30 -18.52 10.46
N LEU A 261 -1.73 -19.40 9.57
CA LEU A 261 -3.05 -19.38 8.95
C LEU A 261 -3.66 -20.78 9.05
N PRO A 262 -4.80 -20.98 9.71
CA PRO A 262 -5.56 -19.98 10.50
C PRO A 262 -4.83 -19.51 11.76
N THR A 263 -5.33 -18.45 12.37
CA THR A 263 -4.86 -17.95 13.67
C THR A 263 -4.99 -19.00 14.76
N VAL A 264 -4.05 -19.05 15.72
CA VAL A 264 -3.99 -20.10 16.75
C VAL A 264 -4.10 -19.58 18.17
N SER A 265 -3.68 -18.34 18.47
CA SER A 265 -3.66 -17.81 19.85
C SER A 265 -4.75 -16.78 20.15
N LEU A 266 -5.50 -16.33 19.13
CA LEU A 266 -6.46 -15.24 19.25
C LEU A 266 -7.86 -15.74 19.59
N GLY A 267 -8.55 -15.03 20.50
CA GLY A 267 -9.93 -15.31 20.87
C GLY A 267 -10.93 -14.93 19.78
N GLU A 268 -12.08 -15.61 19.71
CA GLU A 268 -13.15 -15.36 18.74
C GLU A 268 -13.66 -13.92 18.76
N SER A 269 -13.64 -13.25 19.93
CA SER A 269 -14.06 -11.85 20.05
C SER A 269 -13.14 -10.91 19.27
N ALA A 270 -11.83 -11.10 19.40
CA ALA A 270 -10.85 -10.32 18.64
C ALA A 270 -10.96 -10.60 17.14
N LEU A 271 -11.07 -11.87 16.75
CA LEU A 271 -11.22 -12.28 15.35
C LEU A 271 -12.50 -11.71 14.71
N HIS A 272 -13.61 -11.69 15.45
CA HIS A 272 -14.85 -11.07 14.99
C HIS A 272 -14.66 -9.56 14.78
N THR A 273 -14.07 -8.87 15.75
CA THR A 273 -13.78 -7.44 15.67
C THR A 273 -12.91 -7.10 14.44
N ILE A 274 -11.84 -7.85 14.23
CA ILE A 274 -10.95 -7.67 13.08
C ILE A 274 -11.72 -7.83 11.76
N ARG A 275 -12.53 -8.88 11.63
CA ARG A 275 -13.33 -9.10 10.41
C ARG A 275 -14.29 -7.95 10.13
N GLU A 276 -15.03 -7.49 11.15
CA GLU A 276 -16.00 -6.40 10.97
C GLU A 276 -15.32 -5.07 10.65
N TRP A 277 -14.20 -4.76 11.31
CA TRP A 277 -13.43 -3.56 11.00
C TRP A 277 -12.82 -3.60 9.61
N SER A 278 -12.30 -4.74 9.18
CA SER A 278 -11.75 -4.93 7.83
C SER A 278 -12.80 -4.68 6.76
N LYS A 279 -14.01 -5.23 6.93
CA LYS A 279 -15.15 -4.99 6.02
C LYS A 279 -15.55 -3.52 6.00
N ALA A 280 -15.70 -2.91 7.18
CA ALA A 280 -16.09 -1.51 7.29
C ALA A 280 -15.09 -0.56 6.62
N LEU A 281 -13.79 -0.81 6.77
CA LEU A 281 -12.73 -0.05 6.12
C LEU A 281 -12.75 -0.22 4.60
N ALA A 282 -12.86 -1.45 4.10
CA ALA A 282 -12.94 -1.71 2.67
C ALA A 282 -14.15 -0.99 2.01
N ILE A 283 -15.31 -1.01 2.66
CA ILE A 283 -16.52 -0.32 2.19
C ILE A 283 -16.34 1.20 2.25
N SER A 284 -15.85 1.74 3.37
CA SER A 284 -15.67 3.20 3.55
C SER A 284 -14.67 3.80 2.55
N LEU A 285 -13.62 3.06 2.22
CA LEU A 285 -12.62 3.42 1.21
C LEU A 285 -13.07 3.09 -0.21
N LYS A 286 -14.25 2.47 -0.39
CA LYS A 286 -14.75 2.02 -1.70
C LYS A 286 -13.70 1.20 -2.46
N VAL A 287 -13.05 0.29 -1.76
CA VAL A 287 -12.02 -0.57 -2.34
C VAL A 287 -12.61 -1.41 -3.46
N LYS A 288 -11.88 -1.54 -4.56
CA LYS A 288 -12.15 -2.48 -5.64
C LYS A 288 -10.90 -3.31 -5.91
N GLY A 289 -10.98 -4.58 -5.60
CA GLY A 289 -9.85 -5.50 -5.63
C GLY A 289 -9.34 -5.80 -4.21
N LEU A 290 -8.05 -5.99 -4.09
CA LEU A 290 -7.40 -6.40 -2.85
C LEU A 290 -7.19 -5.23 -1.87
N ILE A 291 -7.24 -5.55 -0.59
CA ILE A 291 -6.83 -4.69 0.51
C ILE A 291 -6.16 -5.55 1.59
N ASN A 292 -5.00 -5.12 2.05
CA ASN A 292 -4.33 -5.66 3.22
C ASN A 292 -4.49 -4.70 4.40
N LEU A 293 -4.73 -5.23 5.58
CA LEU A 293 -4.96 -4.50 6.82
C LEU A 293 -4.14 -5.14 7.93
N GLN A 294 -3.50 -4.33 8.75
CA GLN A 294 -2.73 -4.81 9.89
C GLN A 294 -3.37 -4.36 11.21
N PHE A 295 -3.50 -5.29 12.11
CA PHE A 295 -4.03 -5.07 13.45
C PHE A 295 -3.05 -5.58 14.49
N ALA A 296 -3.09 -4.99 15.68
CA ALA A 296 -2.44 -5.51 16.87
C ALA A 296 -3.48 -5.90 17.90
N VAL A 297 -3.34 -7.09 18.49
CA VAL A 297 -4.20 -7.61 19.54
C VAL A 297 -3.40 -7.77 20.81
N GLN A 298 -3.77 -7.06 21.86
CA GLN A 298 -3.12 -7.19 23.18
C GLN A 298 -3.55 -8.49 23.84
N ARG A 299 -2.59 -9.38 24.15
CA ARG A 299 -2.86 -10.71 24.72
C ARG A 299 -3.61 -10.68 26.03
N ASP A 300 -3.39 -9.64 26.84
CA ASP A 300 -3.95 -9.56 28.20
C ASP A 300 -5.41 -9.11 28.24
N SER A 301 -5.92 -8.52 27.17
CA SER A 301 -7.25 -7.89 27.13
C SER A 301 -8.08 -8.20 25.89
N ASP A 302 -7.54 -8.95 24.95
CA ASP A 302 -8.12 -9.15 23.61
C ASP A 302 -8.46 -7.82 22.89
N ALA A 303 -7.83 -6.72 23.34
CA ALA A 303 -8.08 -5.41 22.76
C ALA A 303 -7.43 -5.30 21.37
N VAL A 304 -8.27 -5.10 20.37
CA VAL A 304 -7.83 -4.90 18.98
C VAL A 304 -7.53 -3.43 18.74
N SER A 305 -6.41 -3.16 18.09
CA SER A 305 -6.03 -1.85 17.59
C SER A 305 -5.64 -1.98 16.12
N TYR A 306 -6.10 -1.03 15.30
CA TYR A 306 -5.63 -0.90 13.93
C TYR A 306 -4.22 -0.33 13.92
N THR A 307 -3.34 -0.87 13.10
CA THR A 307 -1.94 -0.41 13.00
C THR A 307 -1.60 0.14 11.64
N HIS A 308 -1.98 -0.54 10.57
CA HIS A 308 -1.65 -0.13 9.21
C HIS A 308 -2.63 -0.68 8.17
N LEU A 309 -2.76 0.05 7.04
CA LEU A 309 -3.47 -0.40 5.85
C LEU A 309 -2.55 -0.27 4.64
N THR A 310 -2.65 -1.25 3.76
CA THR A 310 -2.14 -1.11 2.40
C THR A 310 -3.22 -1.53 1.42
N LEU A 311 -3.58 -0.64 0.54
CA LEU A 311 -4.15 -1.01 -0.76
C LEU A 311 -2.99 -1.62 -1.53
N PRO A 312 -3.09 -2.81 -2.18
CA PRO A 312 -1.97 -3.75 -2.35
C PRO A 312 -0.64 -3.10 -2.72
N THR A 313 0.02 -2.59 -1.72
CA THR A 313 1.23 -1.77 -1.81
C THR A 313 2.31 -2.23 -0.86
N LYS A 314 1.95 -3.09 0.09
CA LYS A 314 2.87 -3.80 0.97
C LYS A 314 2.21 -5.10 1.41
N ALA A 315 2.82 -6.21 1.15
CA ALA A 315 2.84 -7.29 2.10
C ALA A 315 4.02 -7.05 3.02
#